data_4e58db7499113aa61f6d38eb83bb27d4
#
_entry.id   4e58db7499113aa61f6d38eb83bb27d4
#
_cell.length_a   1.000
_cell.length_b   1.000
_cell.length_c   1.000
_cell.angle_alpha   90.00
_cell.angle_beta   90.00
_cell.angle_gamma   90.00
#
_symmetry.space_group_name_H-M   'P 1'
#
loop_
_entity.id
_entity.type
_entity.pdbx_description
1 polymer ?
#
loop_
_entity_poly.entity_id
_entity_poly.type
_entity_poly.pdbx_seq_one_letter_code
_entity_poly.pdbx_strand_id
1 'polypeptide(L)'
;MTDASSILTADSLAFLERYLNNASPTGYESAGQKLWMDYLRPYVDTFMTDAYGTAVGVINPDAEYKVVIEGHADEIGWYVNYVTDNGLIYVMRNGGSDHQIATSKVVHIHTDDGPVRGVFGWPAIHTRNPSKEKTPTKDNIFVDVGADSRDEVLAMGITPGCVITYPDEFMTLAGDKFVCRAIDNRMGGFMVA
;
A
#
# COMPACT_ATOMS: atom_id res chain seq x y z
N MET A 1 12.36 23.41 -26.38
CA MET A 1 11.69 22.31 -25.66
C MET A 1 12.67 21.86 -24.59
N THR A 2 12.44 22.16 -23.34
CA THR A 2 13.22 21.62 -22.23
C THR A 2 12.96 20.11 -22.21
N ASP A 3 14.02 19.35 -22.30
CA ASP A 3 13.97 17.89 -22.26
C ASP A 3 13.31 17.47 -20.91
N ALA A 4 12.14 16.84 -20.96
CA ALA A 4 11.44 16.36 -19.77
C ALA A 4 12.29 15.36 -18.96
N SER A 5 13.31 14.75 -19.60
CA SER A 5 14.30 13.90 -18.92
C SER A 5 15.15 14.65 -17.90
N SER A 6 15.15 15.98 -17.91
CA SER A 6 15.90 16.82 -16.97
C SER A 6 15.16 17.08 -15.64
N ILE A 7 13.85 16.77 -15.54
CA ILE A 7 13.03 17.03 -14.33
C ILE A 7 13.21 15.92 -13.31
N LEU A 8 13.29 14.66 -13.76
CA LEU A 8 13.55 13.51 -12.92
C LEU A 8 15.02 13.09 -13.05
N THR A 9 15.78 13.23 -11.97
CA THR A 9 17.12 12.69 -11.88
C THR A 9 17.07 11.18 -11.63
N ALA A 10 18.18 10.47 -11.89
CA ALA A 10 18.26 9.04 -11.55
C ALA A 10 18.03 8.79 -10.05
N ASP A 11 18.49 9.69 -9.18
CA ASP A 11 18.32 9.61 -7.74
C ASP A 11 16.85 9.82 -7.32
N SER A 12 16.20 10.86 -7.85
CA SER A 12 14.77 11.11 -7.58
C SER A 12 13.86 9.99 -8.11
N LEU A 13 14.20 9.40 -9.27
CA LEU A 13 13.45 8.25 -9.79
C LEU A 13 13.63 7.01 -8.91
N ALA A 14 14.85 6.75 -8.45
CA ALA A 14 15.13 5.64 -7.53
C ALA A 14 14.42 5.84 -6.17
N PHE A 15 14.32 7.08 -5.69
CA PHE A 15 13.51 7.39 -4.52
C PHE A 15 12.02 7.16 -4.78
N LEU A 16 11.48 7.64 -5.90
CA LEU A 16 10.07 7.43 -6.28
C LEU A 16 9.71 5.95 -6.31
N GLU A 17 10.52 5.12 -6.96
CA GLU A 17 10.32 3.68 -7.04
C GLU A 17 10.28 3.03 -5.64
N ARG A 18 11.27 3.31 -4.79
CA ARG A 18 11.30 2.79 -3.42
C ARG A 18 10.12 3.27 -2.59
N TYR A 19 9.73 4.54 -2.75
CA TYR A 19 8.65 5.15 -2.00
C TYR A 19 7.29 4.58 -2.42
N LEU A 20 7.04 4.36 -3.71
CA LEU A 20 5.82 3.73 -4.21
C LEU A 20 5.75 2.22 -3.91
N ASN A 21 6.89 1.52 -3.94
CA ASN A 21 6.97 0.09 -3.63
C ASN A 21 6.97 -0.23 -2.12
N ASN A 22 6.88 0.78 -1.26
CA ASN A 22 6.73 0.54 0.17
C ASN A 22 5.26 0.43 0.56
N ALA A 23 4.86 -0.63 1.25
CA ALA A 23 3.50 -0.78 1.75
C ALA A 23 3.20 0.28 2.83
N SER A 24 2.11 1.03 2.66
CA SER A 24 1.69 2.09 3.57
C SER A 24 0.17 2.19 3.66
N PRO A 25 -0.60 1.11 3.85
CA PRO A 25 -2.02 1.27 4.13
C PRO A 25 -2.23 2.16 5.35
N THR A 26 -3.37 2.87 5.39
CA THR A 26 -3.70 3.77 6.51
C THR A 26 -3.50 3.07 7.86
N GLY A 27 -2.67 3.66 8.73
CA GLY A 27 -2.22 3.08 10.01
C GLY A 27 -0.93 2.25 9.91
N TYR A 28 -0.31 2.14 8.74
CA TYR A 28 0.92 1.37 8.50
C TYR A 28 1.98 2.18 7.74
N GLU A 29 1.97 3.52 7.87
CA GLU A 29 2.76 4.45 7.06
C GLU A 29 4.21 4.61 7.54
N SER A 30 4.58 4.13 8.72
CA SER A 30 5.84 4.47 9.39
C SER A 30 7.09 4.22 8.54
N ALA A 31 7.14 3.12 7.79
CA ALA A 31 8.27 2.78 6.93
C ALA A 31 8.37 3.75 5.73
N GLY A 32 7.23 4.09 5.09
CA GLY A 32 7.17 5.06 4.00
C GLY A 32 7.56 6.45 4.44
N GLN A 33 7.07 6.90 5.60
CA GLN A 33 7.43 8.18 6.19
C GLN A 33 8.93 8.27 6.51
N LYS A 34 9.52 7.19 7.00
CA LYS A 34 10.96 7.13 7.23
C LYS A 34 11.76 7.26 5.93
N LEU A 35 11.35 6.55 4.86
CA LEU A 35 11.97 6.68 3.54
C LEU A 35 11.92 8.12 3.02
N TRP A 36 10.77 8.78 3.19
CA TRP A 36 10.56 10.17 2.80
C TRP A 36 11.46 11.13 3.58
N MET A 37 11.52 10.99 4.91
CA MET A 37 12.39 11.80 5.76
C MET A 37 13.88 11.58 5.45
N ASP A 38 14.30 10.33 5.20
CA ASP A 38 15.70 10.02 4.89
C ASP A 38 16.13 10.64 3.54
N TYR A 39 15.23 10.67 2.55
CA TYR A 39 15.49 11.34 1.27
C TYR A 39 15.60 12.86 1.43
N LEU A 40 14.76 13.48 2.23
CA LEU A 40 14.73 14.92 2.45
C LEU A 40 15.84 15.43 3.39
N ARG A 41 16.47 14.56 4.17
CA ARG A 41 17.43 14.94 5.22
C ARG A 41 18.51 15.93 4.79
N PRO A 42 19.09 15.85 3.57
CA PRO A 42 20.09 16.81 3.12
C PRO A 42 19.54 18.19 2.77
N TYR A 43 18.23 18.34 2.65
CA TYR A 43 17.58 19.53 2.07
C TYR A 43 16.75 20.33 3.07
N VAL A 44 16.58 19.84 4.30
CA VAL A 44 15.77 20.50 5.34
C VAL A 44 16.59 20.80 6.59
N ASP A 45 16.22 21.85 7.31
CA ASP A 45 16.90 22.25 8.54
C ASP A 45 16.49 21.37 9.72
N THR A 46 15.20 20.95 9.76
CA THR A 46 14.66 20.10 10.83
C THR A 46 13.47 19.31 10.37
N PHE A 47 13.07 18.31 11.17
CA PHE A 47 11.86 17.55 11.01
C PHE A 47 10.93 17.71 12.21
N MET A 48 9.64 17.68 11.93
CA MET A 48 8.58 17.56 12.95
C MET A 48 7.77 16.29 12.66
N THR A 49 7.41 15.59 13.71
CA THR A 49 6.51 14.42 13.63
C THR A 49 5.50 14.50 14.76
N ASP A 50 4.34 13.90 14.58
CA ASP A 50 3.30 13.83 15.60
C ASP A 50 2.87 12.37 15.88
N ALA A 51 1.89 12.21 16.77
CA ALA A 51 1.38 10.91 17.18
C ALA A 51 0.57 10.19 16.07
N TYR A 52 0.17 10.91 15.01
CA TYR A 52 -0.49 10.33 13.84
C TYR A 52 0.51 9.81 12.80
N GLY A 53 1.82 10.05 13.00
CA GLY A 53 2.84 9.68 12.03
C GLY A 53 3.03 10.73 10.92
N THR A 54 2.46 11.94 11.08
CA THR A 54 2.72 13.05 10.16
C THR A 54 4.21 13.37 10.17
N ALA A 55 4.82 13.46 8.99
CA ALA A 55 6.22 13.87 8.83
C ALA A 55 6.28 15.21 8.09
N VAL A 56 6.95 16.19 8.68
CA VAL A 56 7.13 17.54 8.11
C VAL A 56 8.62 17.86 8.03
N GLY A 57 9.13 18.10 6.83
CA GLY A 57 10.44 18.70 6.62
C GLY A 57 10.31 20.23 6.66
N VAL A 58 11.13 20.90 7.42
CA VAL A 58 11.06 22.35 7.63
C VAL A 58 12.34 23.02 7.14
N ILE A 59 12.17 24.05 6.32
CA ILE A 59 13.25 24.96 5.86
C ILE A 59 12.96 26.35 6.47
N ASN A 60 13.99 27.00 7.00
CA ASN A 60 13.89 28.31 7.66
C ASN A 60 12.85 28.33 8.79
N PRO A 61 13.02 27.54 9.87
CA PRO A 61 12.04 27.41 10.95
C PRO A 61 11.68 28.76 11.62
N ASP A 62 12.59 29.72 11.61
CA ASP A 62 12.43 31.04 12.22
C ASP A 62 11.78 32.07 11.29
N ALA A 63 11.45 31.72 10.05
CA ALA A 63 10.79 32.62 9.11
C ALA A 63 9.43 33.10 9.64
N GLU A 64 9.17 34.39 9.53
CA GLU A 64 7.89 34.99 9.97
C GLU A 64 6.71 34.48 9.15
N TYR A 65 6.89 34.34 7.83
CA TYR A 65 5.87 33.79 6.92
C TYR A 65 6.19 32.33 6.58
N LYS A 66 5.19 31.47 6.69
CA LYS A 66 5.32 30.05 6.42
C LYS A 66 4.36 29.61 5.32
N VAL A 67 4.87 28.78 4.42
CA VAL A 67 4.09 28.07 3.40
C VAL A 67 4.13 26.59 3.71
N VAL A 68 2.99 25.94 3.67
CA VAL A 68 2.88 24.48 3.83
C VAL A 68 2.48 23.89 2.48
N ILE A 69 3.22 22.88 2.05
CA ILE A 69 2.88 22.05 0.88
C ILE A 69 2.73 20.64 1.41
N GLU A 70 1.60 19.99 1.10
CA GLU A 70 1.26 18.70 1.69
C GLU A 70 0.82 17.66 0.65
N GLY A 71 0.97 16.40 1.00
CA GLY A 71 0.42 15.25 0.30
C GLY A 71 0.21 14.14 1.33
N HIS A 72 -0.80 13.28 1.15
CA HIS A 72 -0.99 12.17 2.07
C HIS A 72 -0.05 10.99 1.75
N ALA A 73 0.40 10.30 2.79
CA ALA A 73 1.41 9.25 2.73
C ALA A 73 0.82 7.84 2.66
N ASP A 74 -0.45 7.70 2.99
CA ASP A 74 -1.12 6.42 3.03
C ASP A 74 -1.66 5.98 1.67
N GLU A 75 -2.06 4.73 1.63
CA GLU A 75 -2.70 4.08 0.50
C GLU A 75 -3.88 3.22 0.97
N ILE A 76 -4.76 2.88 0.05
CA ILE A 76 -5.83 1.91 0.27
C ILE A 76 -5.26 0.49 0.37
N GLY A 77 -5.96 -0.36 1.12
CA GLY A 77 -5.57 -1.76 1.29
C GLY A 77 -6.69 -2.56 1.93
N TRP A 78 -6.28 -3.61 2.65
CA TRP A 78 -7.18 -4.48 3.39
C TRP A 78 -6.55 -4.81 4.73
N TYR A 79 -7.37 -5.29 5.68
CA TYR A 79 -6.92 -5.90 6.92
C TYR A 79 -7.42 -7.34 7.01
N VAL A 80 -6.62 -8.20 7.60
CA VAL A 80 -7.11 -9.49 8.08
C VAL A 80 -8.19 -9.24 9.13
N ASN A 81 -9.41 -9.73 8.88
CA ASN A 81 -10.53 -9.62 9.82
C ASN A 81 -10.60 -10.86 10.72
N TYR A 82 -10.70 -12.03 10.11
CA TYR A 82 -10.67 -13.31 10.83
C TYR A 82 -10.20 -14.43 9.91
N VAL A 83 -9.78 -15.54 10.53
CA VAL A 83 -9.38 -16.77 9.83
C VAL A 83 -10.40 -17.86 10.15
N THR A 84 -10.88 -18.54 9.12
CA THR A 84 -11.78 -19.70 9.26
C THR A 84 -11.04 -20.95 9.71
N ASP A 85 -11.77 -21.96 10.21
CA ASP A 85 -11.16 -23.21 10.67
C ASP A 85 -10.41 -23.97 9.55
N ASN A 86 -10.83 -23.79 8.28
CA ASN A 86 -10.19 -24.34 7.09
C ASN A 86 -9.17 -23.39 6.41
N GLY A 87 -8.62 -22.44 7.14
CA GLY A 87 -7.49 -21.62 6.69
C GLY A 87 -7.81 -20.45 5.75
N LEU A 88 -9.08 -20.17 5.42
CA LEU A 88 -9.43 -19.02 4.59
C LEU A 88 -9.47 -17.75 5.42
N ILE A 89 -8.93 -16.66 4.87
CA ILE A 89 -8.78 -15.36 5.54
C ILE A 89 -9.83 -14.39 4.99
N TYR A 90 -10.77 -13.98 5.83
CA TYR A 90 -11.71 -12.93 5.50
C TYR A 90 -11.14 -11.56 5.85
N VAL A 91 -11.48 -10.56 5.05
CA VAL A 91 -10.83 -9.25 5.06
C VAL A 91 -11.79 -8.11 5.36
N MET A 92 -11.25 -7.02 5.90
CA MET A 92 -11.92 -5.71 5.97
C MET A 92 -11.23 -4.74 5.00
N ARG A 93 -12.01 -3.82 4.44
CA ARG A 93 -11.46 -2.73 3.62
C ARG A 93 -10.71 -1.73 4.49
N ASN A 94 -9.57 -1.31 3.98
CA ASN A 94 -8.90 -0.10 4.42
C ASN A 94 -9.03 0.93 3.29
N GLY A 95 -9.75 2.01 3.55
CA GLY A 95 -10.08 2.99 2.53
C GLY A 95 -11.00 2.47 1.42
N GLY A 96 -10.78 2.95 0.20
CA GLY A 96 -11.62 2.68 -0.97
C GLY A 96 -11.30 1.38 -1.74
N SER A 97 -10.64 0.39 -1.13
CA SER A 97 -10.30 -0.86 -1.82
C SER A 97 -11.50 -1.55 -2.45
N ASP A 98 -11.42 -1.83 -3.75
CA ASP A 98 -12.53 -2.37 -4.51
C ASP A 98 -12.54 -3.91 -4.48
N HIS A 99 -13.56 -4.46 -3.81
CA HIS A 99 -13.77 -5.90 -3.71
C HIS A 99 -14.19 -6.56 -5.04
N GLN A 100 -14.70 -5.80 -6.00
CA GLN A 100 -15.13 -6.36 -7.29
C GLN A 100 -13.94 -6.73 -8.16
N ILE A 101 -12.85 -5.97 -8.10
CA ILE A 101 -11.63 -6.23 -8.85
C ILE A 101 -10.58 -7.01 -8.06
N ALA A 102 -10.83 -7.31 -6.79
CA ALA A 102 -9.90 -8.02 -5.92
C ALA A 102 -9.75 -9.49 -6.30
N THR A 103 -10.80 -10.13 -6.78
CA THR A 103 -10.84 -11.56 -7.09
C THR A 103 -9.73 -11.98 -8.05
N SER A 104 -9.04 -13.10 -7.74
CA SER A 104 -7.90 -13.65 -8.48
C SER A 104 -6.62 -12.79 -8.43
N LYS A 105 -6.60 -11.70 -7.67
CA LYS A 105 -5.38 -10.90 -7.48
C LYS A 105 -4.49 -11.54 -6.43
N VAL A 106 -3.19 -11.56 -6.73
CA VAL A 106 -2.15 -11.85 -5.74
C VAL A 106 -2.07 -10.70 -4.75
N VAL A 107 -1.81 -11.02 -3.50
CA VAL A 107 -1.61 -10.05 -2.42
C VAL A 107 -0.42 -10.42 -1.54
N HIS A 108 0.08 -9.44 -0.81
CA HIS A 108 1.01 -9.60 0.29
C HIS A 108 0.29 -9.27 1.60
N ILE A 109 0.33 -10.21 2.54
CA ILE A 109 -0.10 -10.02 3.92
C ILE A 109 1.15 -9.69 4.73
N HIS A 110 1.20 -8.52 5.32
CA HIS A 110 2.37 -8.04 6.06
C HIS A 110 2.32 -8.55 7.49
N THR A 111 3.27 -9.40 7.84
CA THR A 111 3.49 -9.93 9.21
C THR A 111 4.78 -9.35 9.78
N ASP A 112 5.03 -9.58 11.07
CA ASP A 112 6.27 -9.15 11.73
C ASP A 112 7.52 -9.85 11.13
N ASP A 113 7.36 -11.06 10.58
CA ASP A 113 8.42 -11.84 9.94
C ASP A 113 8.59 -11.53 8.45
N GLY A 114 7.78 -10.63 7.90
CA GLY A 114 7.79 -10.22 6.50
C GLY A 114 6.49 -10.57 5.76
N PRO A 115 6.42 -10.26 4.45
CA PRO A 115 5.20 -10.44 3.68
C PRO A 115 4.96 -11.90 3.30
N VAL A 116 3.76 -12.41 3.59
CA VAL A 116 3.25 -13.70 3.13
C VAL A 116 2.40 -13.49 1.89
N ARG A 117 2.63 -14.30 0.84
CA ARG A 117 1.82 -14.24 -0.38
C ARG A 117 0.50 -14.96 -0.19
N GLY A 118 -0.57 -14.37 -0.74
CA GLY A 118 -1.88 -14.97 -0.85
C GLY A 118 -2.57 -14.59 -2.15
N VAL A 119 -3.74 -15.15 -2.38
CA VAL A 119 -4.57 -14.87 -3.56
C VAL A 119 -5.99 -14.62 -3.10
N PHE A 120 -6.64 -13.58 -3.60
CA PHE A 120 -8.07 -13.38 -3.39
C PHE A 120 -8.88 -14.46 -4.10
N GLY A 121 -9.63 -15.23 -3.33
CA GLY A 121 -10.49 -16.30 -3.79
C GLY A 121 -11.89 -15.83 -4.18
N TRP A 122 -12.45 -16.53 -5.17
CA TRP A 122 -13.83 -16.40 -5.61
C TRP A 122 -14.28 -17.74 -6.22
N PRO A 123 -15.53 -18.18 -6.04
CA PRO A 123 -16.00 -19.43 -6.62
C PRO A 123 -15.79 -19.47 -8.14
N ALA A 124 -15.27 -20.58 -8.66
CA ALA A 124 -15.01 -20.77 -10.07
C ALA A 124 -16.30 -20.67 -10.91
N ILE A 125 -16.22 -20.12 -12.12
CA ILE A 125 -17.39 -19.84 -12.97
C ILE A 125 -18.31 -21.07 -13.16
N HIS A 126 -17.72 -22.26 -13.36
CA HIS A 126 -18.45 -23.49 -13.59
C HIS A 126 -19.12 -24.08 -12.33
N THR A 127 -18.77 -23.59 -11.14
CA THR A 127 -19.40 -23.98 -9.87
C THR A 127 -20.49 -23.00 -9.44
N ARG A 128 -20.59 -21.85 -10.11
CA ARG A 128 -21.59 -20.82 -9.81
C ARG A 128 -22.93 -21.16 -10.46
N ASN A 129 -24.02 -20.87 -9.75
CA ASN A 129 -25.37 -20.98 -10.31
C ASN A 129 -25.77 -19.64 -10.95
N PRO A 130 -25.92 -19.55 -12.30
CA PRO A 130 -26.22 -18.28 -12.98
C PRO A 130 -27.48 -17.57 -12.47
N SER A 131 -28.48 -18.32 -12.00
CA SER A 131 -29.74 -17.74 -11.47
C SER A 131 -29.59 -17.21 -10.03
N LYS A 132 -28.49 -17.49 -9.36
CA LYS A 132 -28.20 -17.08 -7.98
C LYS A 132 -26.78 -16.48 -7.85
N GLU A 133 -26.22 -16.03 -8.97
CA GLU A 133 -24.89 -15.45 -8.98
C GLU A 133 -24.85 -14.19 -8.11
N LYS A 134 -23.87 -14.15 -7.20
CA LYS A 134 -23.60 -13.00 -6.36
C LYS A 134 -22.43 -12.23 -6.95
N THR A 135 -22.45 -10.93 -6.83
CA THR A 135 -21.27 -10.11 -7.09
C THR A 135 -20.27 -10.23 -5.93
N PRO A 136 -18.96 -10.08 -6.17
CA PRO A 136 -17.98 -9.98 -5.09
C PRO A 136 -18.34 -8.84 -4.13
N THR A 137 -18.31 -9.13 -2.84
CA THR A 137 -18.53 -8.18 -1.74
C THR A 137 -17.50 -8.44 -0.65
N LYS A 138 -17.32 -7.49 0.25
CA LYS A 138 -16.43 -7.68 1.42
C LYS A 138 -16.77 -8.91 2.28
N ASP A 139 -18.00 -9.39 2.21
CA ASP A 139 -18.49 -10.50 3.05
C ASP A 139 -18.36 -11.87 2.37
N ASN A 140 -17.96 -11.91 1.10
CA ASN A 140 -17.90 -13.16 0.33
C ASN A 140 -16.61 -13.37 -0.46
N ILE A 141 -15.65 -12.42 -0.39
CA ILE A 141 -14.27 -12.63 -0.84
C ILE A 141 -13.41 -13.06 0.34
N PHE A 142 -12.36 -13.80 0.06
CA PHE A 142 -11.39 -14.26 1.05
C PHE A 142 -10.00 -14.29 0.43
N VAL A 143 -8.97 -14.33 1.25
CA VAL A 143 -7.60 -14.60 0.81
C VAL A 143 -7.25 -16.03 1.19
N ASP A 144 -6.65 -16.74 0.24
CA ASP A 144 -6.09 -18.08 0.38
C ASP A 144 -4.55 -17.97 0.37
N VAL A 145 -3.90 -18.56 1.36
CA VAL A 145 -2.43 -18.62 1.50
C VAL A 145 -1.91 -20.04 1.36
N GLY A 146 -2.77 -21.00 0.97
CA GLY A 146 -2.44 -22.41 0.81
C GLY A 146 -2.36 -23.18 2.12
N ALA A 147 -2.96 -22.67 3.21
CA ALA A 147 -3.06 -23.34 4.49
C ALA A 147 -4.38 -24.13 4.58
N ASP A 148 -4.34 -25.31 5.21
CA ASP A 148 -5.50 -26.17 5.38
C ASP A 148 -6.23 -25.95 6.71
N SER A 149 -5.67 -25.12 7.59
CA SER A 149 -6.22 -24.86 8.92
C SER A 149 -5.92 -23.43 9.41
N ARG A 150 -6.72 -22.99 10.39
CA ARG A 150 -6.46 -21.75 11.12
C ARG A 150 -5.09 -21.74 11.79
N ASP A 151 -4.70 -22.86 12.40
CA ASP A 151 -3.43 -22.95 13.13
C ASP A 151 -2.23 -22.79 12.19
N GLU A 152 -2.31 -23.32 10.98
CA GLU A 152 -1.27 -23.12 9.96
C GLU A 152 -1.19 -21.65 9.53
N VAL A 153 -2.30 -20.96 9.34
CA VAL A 153 -2.31 -19.51 9.03
C VAL A 153 -1.68 -18.70 10.17
N LEU A 154 -2.05 -19.01 11.42
CA LEU A 154 -1.46 -18.34 12.58
C LEU A 154 0.05 -18.63 12.71
N ALA A 155 0.50 -19.85 12.39
CA ALA A 155 1.92 -20.21 12.37
C ALA A 155 2.73 -19.44 11.31
N MET A 156 2.09 -18.89 10.26
CA MET A 156 2.70 -17.98 9.30
C MET A 156 2.80 -16.53 9.82
N GLY A 157 2.43 -16.27 11.07
CA GLY A 157 2.39 -14.92 11.65
C GLY A 157 1.17 -14.07 11.24
N ILE A 158 0.21 -14.66 10.53
CA ILE A 158 -0.97 -13.94 10.05
C ILE A 158 -2.03 -13.89 11.16
N THR A 159 -2.32 -12.70 11.64
CA THR A 159 -3.31 -12.46 12.70
C THR A 159 -4.30 -11.36 12.29
N PRO A 160 -5.47 -11.28 12.91
CA PRO A 160 -6.37 -10.15 12.71
C PRO A 160 -5.65 -8.81 12.92
N GLY A 161 -5.83 -7.88 11.97
CA GLY A 161 -5.14 -6.59 11.94
C GLY A 161 -3.92 -6.54 11.04
N CYS A 162 -3.33 -7.66 10.60
CA CYS A 162 -2.30 -7.65 9.56
C CYS A 162 -2.81 -6.92 8.32
N VAL A 163 -2.02 -5.98 7.80
CA VAL A 163 -2.37 -5.24 6.59
C VAL A 163 -2.11 -6.07 5.34
N ILE A 164 -2.90 -5.84 4.30
CA ILE A 164 -2.82 -6.56 3.03
C ILE A 164 -2.75 -5.54 1.90
N THR A 165 -1.76 -5.70 1.01
CA THR A 165 -1.59 -4.89 -0.20
C THR A 165 -1.50 -5.76 -1.44
N TYR A 166 -1.73 -5.16 -2.60
CA TYR A 166 -1.27 -5.76 -3.85
C TYR A 166 0.27 -5.75 -3.89
N PRO A 167 0.90 -6.60 -4.74
CA PRO A 167 2.35 -6.63 -4.86
C PRO A 167 2.96 -5.27 -5.22
N ASP A 168 4.22 -5.08 -4.84
CA ASP A 168 5.03 -3.94 -5.24
C ASP A 168 5.45 -4.13 -6.70
N GLU A 169 4.89 -3.33 -7.59
CA GLU A 169 5.09 -3.46 -9.04
C GLU A 169 5.17 -2.07 -9.68
N PHE A 170 6.18 -1.27 -9.27
CA PHE A 170 6.49 -0.06 -10.02
C PHE A 170 6.97 -0.43 -11.42
N MET A 171 6.27 0.02 -12.44
CA MET A 171 6.64 -0.26 -13.84
C MET A 171 6.47 0.96 -14.74
N THR A 172 7.28 1.02 -15.77
CA THR A 172 7.15 2.01 -16.82
C THR A 172 6.43 1.39 -18.01
N LEU A 173 5.40 2.05 -18.50
CA LEU A 173 4.68 1.71 -19.71
C LEU A 173 5.18 2.55 -20.89
N ALA A 174 4.65 2.30 -22.09
CA ALA A 174 4.96 3.07 -23.28
C ALA A 174 4.72 4.58 -23.08
N GLY A 175 5.63 5.42 -23.55
CA GLY A 175 5.53 6.88 -23.47
C GLY A 175 5.78 7.46 -22.10
N ASP A 176 6.71 6.89 -21.34
CA ASP A 176 7.20 7.40 -20.04
C ASP A 176 6.10 7.50 -18.97
N LYS A 177 5.12 6.62 -19.01
CA LYS A 177 4.06 6.55 -18.00
C LYS A 177 4.39 5.53 -16.94
N PHE A 178 4.25 5.91 -15.69
CA PHE A 178 4.43 5.02 -14.54
C PHE A 178 3.11 4.38 -14.13
N VAL A 179 3.18 3.14 -13.73
CA VAL A 179 2.09 2.39 -13.10
C VAL A 179 2.61 1.80 -11.80
N CYS A 180 1.87 2.05 -10.75
CA CYS A 180 2.08 1.44 -9.44
C CYS A 180 0.80 1.58 -8.62
N ARG A 181 0.66 0.80 -7.55
CA ARG A 181 -0.29 1.14 -6.49
C ARG A 181 0.17 2.42 -5.78
N ALA A 182 -0.70 3.05 -5.02
CA ALA A 182 -0.37 4.19 -4.15
C ALA A 182 0.07 5.50 -4.87
N ILE A 183 -0.12 5.62 -6.18
CA ILE A 183 0.14 6.89 -6.89
C ILE A 183 -0.70 8.02 -6.28
N ASP A 184 -1.93 7.74 -5.89
CA ASP A 184 -2.78 8.60 -5.07
C ASP A 184 -2.57 8.28 -3.57
N ASN A 185 -1.92 9.16 -2.77
CA ASN A 185 -1.30 10.40 -3.26
C ASN A 185 0.21 10.46 -2.90
N ARG A 186 0.89 9.35 -2.94
CA ARG A 186 2.35 9.34 -2.73
C ARG A 186 3.11 10.07 -3.84
N MET A 187 2.50 10.25 -5.02
CA MET A 187 3.05 11.16 -6.02
C MET A 187 3.08 12.60 -5.50
N GLY A 188 2.05 13.03 -4.75
CA GLY A 188 2.07 14.32 -4.05
C GLY A 188 3.20 14.39 -3.03
N GLY A 189 3.37 13.36 -2.19
CA GLY A 189 4.49 13.26 -1.26
C GLY A 189 5.86 13.29 -1.94
N PHE A 190 6.00 12.65 -3.10
CA PHE A 190 7.21 12.73 -3.93
C PHE A 190 7.45 14.14 -4.48
N MET A 191 6.41 14.83 -4.94
CA MET A 191 6.53 16.18 -5.48
C MET A 191 6.85 17.22 -4.40
N VAL A 192 6.50 16.93 -3.14
CA VAL A 192 6.86 17.76 -1.98
C VAL A 192 8.32 17.55 -1.59
N ALA A 193 8.87 16.36 -1.83
CA ALA A 193 10.25 16.00 -1.52
C ALA A 193 11.23 16.51 -2.58
#